data_ebf28ec235b88b4a2567aad53b7ab58c
#
_entry.id   ebf28ec235b88b4a2567aad53b7ab58c
#
_cell.length_a   1.000
_cell.length_b   1.000
_cell.length_c   1.000
_cell.angle_alpha   90.00
_cell.angle_beta   90.00
_cell.angle_gamma   90.00
#
_symmetry.space_group_name_H-M   'P 1'
#
loop_
_entity.id
_entity.type
_entity.pdbx_description
1 polymer ?
#
loop_
_entity_poly.entity_id
_entity_poly.type
_entity_poly.pdbx_seq_one_letter_code
_entity_poly.pdbx_strand_id
1 'polypeptide(L)'
;MSSCGGREEDRTPCCLILSVPYNTVQPPVVQEVAYAMDIVEQQVAVRKYRFTVEEYHKMGEAGIFSEDDRVELIDGEVVKMTPIGWRHAWCVNTLNMLLARPAQSRYVVSVQNPLIISEHGEPQPDLALLRNLPAGRLPAPGDVLLVVEVSDTTLTYDKNVKLSRYAEAGIAEAWLVDLNSETFEVHSGPGPGVYRRTTRFGRGDRVESATVPDLAFDADDALPPTEPEG
;
A
#
# COMPACT_ATOMS: atom_id res chain seq x y z
N MET A 1 -36.10 -82.51 -12.95
CA MET A 1 -37.13 -82.34 -13.96
C MET A 1 -36.63 -81.34 -14.92
N SER A 2 -36.13 -81.83 -16.00
CA SER A 2 -36.66 -81.78 -17.38
C SER A 2 -36.45 -80.35 -17.93
N SER A 3 -35.88 -80.15 -19.01
CA SER A 3 -35.30 -80.86 -20.14
C SER A 3 -35.08 -79.87 -21.27
N CYS A 4 -34.02 -80.08 -22.02
CA CYS A 4 -33.95 -79.96 -23.48
C CYS A 4 -34.24 -78.53 -24.04
N GLY A 5 -33.56 -78.15 -24.99
CA GLY A 5 -32.66 -78.66 -26.01
C GLY A 5 -32.55 -77.65 -27.13
N GLY A 6 -31.55 -77.81 -27.83
CA GLY A 6 -31.38 -77.95 -29.28
C GLY A 6 -30.91 -76.66 -29.98
N ARG A 7 -29.63 -76.62 -30.45
CA ARG A 7 -29.17 -76.76 -31.84
C ARG A 7 -29.84 -75.75 -32.82
N GLU A 8 -29.14 -75.07 -33.70
CA GLU A 8 -28.20 -75.44 -34.73
C GLU A 8 -27.67 -74.11 -35.40
N GLU A 9 -26.40 -74.07 -35.70
CA GLU A 9 -25.76 -73.77 -37.00
C GLU A 9 -26.30 -72.53 -37.80
N ASP A 10 -25.53 -71.65 -38.22
CA ASP A 10 -24.64 -71.74 -39.40
C ASP A 10 -23.97 -70.44 -39.76
N ARG A 11 -22.72 -70.53 -40.18
CA ARG A 11 -22.02 -69.71 -41.21
C ARG A 11 -21.63 -68.30 -40.98
N THR A 12 -20.32 -68.17 -40.79
CA THR A 12 -19.43 -67.07 -41.20
C THR A 12 -19.73 -66.55 -42.62
N PRO A 13 -19.47 -65.27 -42.89
CA PRO A 13 -18.30 -65.03 -43.70
C PRO A 13 -17.38 -63.90 -43.17
N CYS A 14 -16.14 -64.22 -43.36
CA CYS A 14 -14.94 -63.43 -43.31
C CYS A 14 -15.13 -62.04 -43.90
N CYS A 15 -14.92 -61.02 -43.09
CA CYS A 15 -14.65 -59.67 -43.60
C CYS A 15 -13.30 -59.25 -43.11
N LEU A 16 -12.35 -59.19 -44.04
CA LEU A 16 -11.01 -58.65 -43.86
C LEU A 16 -11.17 -57.17 -43.44
N ILE A 17 -10.85 -56.84 -42.20
CA ILE A 17 -10.63 -55.48 -41.79
C ILE A 17 -9.15 -55.20 -42.04
N LEU A 18 -8.91 -54.44 -43.09
CA LEU A 18 -7.63 -53.81 -43.35
C LEU A 18 -7.31 -52.83 -42.18
N SER A 19 -6.31 -53.19 -41.40
CA SER A 19 -5.73 -52.31 -40.40
C SER A 19 -5.00 -51.17 -41.10
N VAL A 20 -5.62 -49.99 -41.10
CA VAL A 20 -4.97 -48.74 -41.47
C VAL A 20 -4.08 -48.38 -40.28
N PRO A 21 -2.77 -48.14 -40.45
CA PRO A 21 -1.96 -47.67 -39.35
C PRO A 21 -2.40 -46.27 -38.96
N TYR A 22 -2.82 -46.10 -37.71
CA TYR A 22 -3.12 -44.83 -37.12
C TYR A 22 -1.81 -44.05 -36.98
N ASN A 23 -1.54 -43.18 -37.94
CA ASN A 23 -0.41 -42.29 -37.90
C ASN A 23 -0.78 -41.21 -36.84
N THR A 24 -0.29 -41.37 -35.63
CA THR A 24 -0.39 -40.37 -34.57
C THR A 24 0.43 -39.15 -34.95
N VAL A 25 -0.18 -38.22 -35.66
CA VAL A 25 0.34 -36.88 -35.78
C VAL A 25 0.13 -36.23 -34.43
N GLN A 26 1.21 -36.17 -33.64
CA GLN A 26 1.20 -35.32 -32.42
C GLN A 26 1.00 -33.86 -32.87
N PRO A 27 0.09 -33.13 -32.25
CA PRO A 27 -0.08 -31.72 -32.58
C PRO A 27 1.16 -30.93 -32.09
N PRO A 28 1.57 -29.89 -32.82
CA PRO A 28 2.78 -29.09 -32.51
C PRO A 28 2.54 -28.07 -31.37
N VAL A 29 1.91 -28.50 -30.26
CA VAL A 29 1.54 -27.62 -29.17
C VAL A 29 2.74 -27.32 -28.25
N VAL A 30 3.70 -28.23 -28.16
CA VAL A 30 4.84 -28.06 -27.22
C VAL A 30 5.86 -27.04 -27.73
N GLN A 31 6.01 -26.91 -29.05
CA GLN A 31 6.99 -26.02 -29.65
C GLN A 31 6.55 -24.56 -29.67
N GLU A 32 5.25 -24.32 -29.81
CA GLU A 32 4.65 -22.95 -29.73
C GLU A 32 4.66 -22.40 -28.30
N VAL A 33 4.41 -23.25 -27.30
CA VAL A 33 4.45 -22.84 -25.88
C VAL A 33 5.89 -22.53 -25.45
N ALA A 34 6.87 -23.32 -25.89
CA ALA A 34 8.28 -23.05 -25.61
C ALA A 34 8.75 -21.74 -26.27
N TYR A 35 8.32 -21.46 -27.51
CA TYR A 35 8.67 -20.23 -28.23
C TYR A 35 7.99 -18.99 -27.58
N ALA A 36 6.77 -19.13 -27.09
CA ALA A 36 6.07 -18.07 -26.35
C ALA A 36 6.72 -17.80 -24.98
N MET A 37 7.23 -18.82 -24.30
CA MET A 37 7.96 -18.67 -23.03
C MET A 37 9.33 -18.00 -23.24
N ASP A 38 10.05 -18.32 -24.32
CA ASP A 38 11.32 -17.68 -24.68
C ASP A 38 11.13 -16.18 -25.03
N ILE A 39 10.00 -15.80 -25.62
CA ILE A 39 9.69 -14.38 -25.90
C ILE A 39 9.40 -13.61 -24.60
N VAL A 40 8.79 -14.25 -23.60
CA VAL A 40 8.50 -13.62 -22.29
C VAL A 40 9.80 -13.42 -21.47
N GLU A 41 10.78 -14.30 -21.63
CA GLU A 41 12.09 -14.19 -20.96
C GLU A 41 13.01 -13.13 -21.59
N GLN A 42 12.76 -12.73 -22.86
CA GLN A 42 13.50 -11.66 -23.55
C GLN A 42 12.86 -10.27 -23.41
N GLN A 43 11.96 -10.05 -22.46
CA GLN A 43 11.55 -8.69 -22.14
C GLN A 43 12.78 -7.95 -21.60
N VAL A 44 13.39 -7.14 -22.44
CA VAL A 44 14.36 -6.13 -22.02
C VAL A 44 13.75 -5.43 -20.82
N ALA A 45 14.32 -5.63 -19.64
CA ALA A 45 13.83 -5.01 -18.42
C ALA A 45 14.01 -3.50 -18.57
N VAL A 46 12.97 -2.82 -19.05
CA VAL A 46 12.93 -1.36 -19.12
C VAL A 46 13.01 -0.88 -17.67
N ARG A 47 14.13 -0.27 -17.31
CA ARG A 47 14.29 0.35 -16.00
C ARG A 47 13.68 1.74 -16.07
N LYS A 48 12.70 1.99 -15.19
CA LYS A 48 12.20 3.35 -14.98
C LYS A 48 13.34 4.20 -14.38
N TYR A 49 13.41 5.46 -14.81
CA TYR A 49 14.26 6.43 -14.13
C TYR A 49 13.65 6.74 -12.77
N ARG A 50 14.47 6.84 -11.74
CA ARG A 50 14.05 7.18 -10.39
C ARG A 50 14.66 8.53 -10.03
N PHE A 51 13.81 9.54 -9.86
CA PHE A 51 14.23 10.88 -9.49
C PHE A 51 14.76 10.89 -8.04
N THR A 52 15.80 11.65 -7.83
CA THR A 52 16.24 12.04 -6.49
C THR A 52 15.39 13.19 -5.97
N VAL A 53 15.40 13.42 -4.65
CA VAL A 53 14.76 14.60 -4.03
C VAL A 53 15.33 15.89 -4.61
N GLU A 54 16.65 15.96 -4.87
CA GLU A 54 17.28 17.14 -5.48
C GLU A 54 16.75 17.43 -6.89
N GLU A 55 16.59 16.38 -7.71
CA GLU A 55 16.02 16.53 -9.06
C GLU A 55 14.54 16.92 -9.00
N TYR A 56 13.78 16.34 -8.06
CA TYR A 56 12.38 16.68 -7.82
C TYR A 56 12.22 18.16 -7.42
N HIS A 57 13.07 18.68 -6.54
CA HIS A 57 13.06 20.09 -6.18
C HIS A 57 13.41 21.00 -7.39
N LYS A 58 14.39 20.60 -8.21
CA LYS A 58 14.72 21.32 -9.46
C LYS A 58 13.56 21.37 -10.44
N MET A 59 12.74 20.29 -10.51
CA MET A 59 11.52 20.28 -11.33
C MET A 59 10.50 21.30 -10.82
N GLY A 60 10.32 21.41 -9.51
CA GLY A 60 9.50 22.46 -8.91
C GLY A 60 10.01 23.88 -9.22
N GLU A 61 11.31 24.13 -9.00
CA GLU A 61 11.96 25.42 -9.30
C GLU A 61 11.85 25.80 -10.80
N ALA A 62 11.88 24.82 -11.69
CA ALA A 62 11.71 25.01 -13.13
C ALA A 62 10.25 25.23 -13.54
N GLY A 63 9.28 25.17 -12.61
CA GLY A 63 7.86 25.37 -12.88
C GLY A 63 7.18 24.20 -13.61
N ILE A 64 7.75 22.98 -13.51
CA ILE A 64 7.10 21.76 -14.03
C ILE A 64 5.82 21.47 -13.27
N PHE A 65 5.81 21.76 -11.96
CA PHE A 65 4.62 21.69 -11.11
C PHE A 65 4.13 23.11 -10.82
N SER A 66 2.83 23.33 -10.89
CA SER A 66 2.20 24.58 -10.45
C SER A 66 2.03 24.57 -8.92
N GLU A 67 1.75 25.75 -8.34
CA GLU A 67 1.44 25.87 -6.90
C GLU A 67 0.19 25.09 -6.48
N ASP A 68 -0.69 24.81 -7.45
CA ASP A 68 -1.92 24.02 -7.24
C ASP A 68 -1.68 22.49 -7.37
N ASP A 69 -0.52 22.08 -7.88
CA ASP A 69 -0.20 20.66 -8.03
C ASP A 69 0.25 20.08 -6.69
N ARG A 70 -0.62 19.28 -6.09
CA ARG A 70 -0.29 18.49 -4.90
C ARG A 70 0.39 17.20 -5.36
N VAL A 71 1.71 17.18 -5.24
CA VAL A 71 2.54 16.03 -5.63
C VAL A 71 3.52 15.68 -4.51
N GLU A 72 3.91 14.42 -4.44
CA GLU A 72 4.93 13.90 -3.53
C GLU A 72 5.90 12.99 -4.30
N LEU A 73 7.11 12.79 -3.79
CA LEU A 73 8.09 11.87 -4.37
C LEU A 73 8.11 10.58 -3.57
N ILE A 74 7.74 9.47 -4.20
CA ILE A 74 7.76 8.13 -3.58
C ILE A 74 8.55 7.19 -4.49
N ASP A 75 9.61 6.57 -3.96
CA ASP A 75 10.47 5.65 -4.70
C ASP A 75 11.06 6.25 -6.00
N GLY A 76 11.24 7.58 -6.05
CA GLY A 76 11.70 8.29 -7.24
C GLY A 76 10.63 8.47 -8.31
N GLU A 77 9.39 8.18 -8.02
CA GLU A 77 8.23 8.48 -8.87
C GLU A 77 7.46 9.67 -8.31
N VAL A 78 7.09 10.62 -9.18
CA VAL A 78 6.24 11.76 -8.79
C VAL A 78 4.78 11.29 -8.78
N VAL A 79 4.16 11.35 -7.62
CA VAL A 79 2.80 10.86 -7.39
C VAL A 79 1.88 12.04 -7.12
N LYS A 80 0.76 12.11 -7.83
CA LYS A 80 -0.27 13.13 -7.61
C LYS A 80 -1.17 12.70 -6.45
N MET A 81 -1.31 13.62 -5.47
CA MET A 81 -2.18 13.38 -4.32
C MET A 81 -3.66 13.57 -4.70
N THR A 82 -4.53 12.81 -4.06
CA THR A 82 -5.98 12.94 -4.25
C THR A 82 -6.51 14.24 -3.61
N PRO A 83 -7.60 14.84 -4.15
CA PRO A 83 -8.27 15.95 -3.50
C PRO A 83 -8.76 15.59 -2.09
N ILE A 84 -8.66 16.54 -1.18
CA ILE A 84 -9.08 16.37 0.22
C ILE A 84 -10.61 16.48 0.32
N GLY A 85 -11.26 15.41 0.78
CA GLY A 85 -12.68 15.42 1.15
C GLY A 85 -12.92 16.02 2.55
N TRP A 86 -14.18 16.34 2.89
CA TRP A 86 -14.54 16.95 4.18
C TRP A 86 -14.22 16.03 5.37
N ARG A 87 -14.44 14.72 5.26
CA ARG A 87 -14.15 13.74 6.32
C ARG A 87 -12.65 13.72 6.66
N HIS A 88 -11.82 13.67 5.62
CA HIS A 88 -10.38 13.73 5.77
C HIS A 88 -9.93 15.04 6.43
N ALA A 89 -10.39 16.21 5.89
CA ALA A 89 -10.04 17.51 6.45
C ALA A 89 -10.47 17.65 7.92
N TRP A 90 -11.67 17.16 8.26
CA TRP A 90 -12.18 17.18 9.63
C TRP A 90 -11.28 16.36 10.55
N CYS A 91 -10.93 15.12 10.15
CA CYS A 91 -10.09 14.22 10.93
C CYS A 91 -8.67 14.80 11.13
N VAL A 92 -8.03 15.30 10.08
CA VAL A 92 -6.70 15.93 10.17
C VAL A 92 -6.72 17.13 11.11
N ASN A 93 -7.70 18.02 10.99
CA ASN A 93 -7.82 19.20 11.84
C ASN A 93 -8.04 18.81 13.31
N THR A 94 -8.88 17.82 13.57
CA THR A 94 -9.17 17.37 14.94
C THR A 94 -7.95 16.67 15.54
N LEU A 95 -7.28 15.80 14.77
CA LEU A 95 -6.02 15.17 15.20
C LEU A 95 -4.95 16.21 15.48
N ASN A 96 -4.82 17.25 14.66
CA ASN A 96 -3.87 18.33 14.92
C ASN A 96 -4.13 18.98 16.30
N MET A 97 -5.38 19.25 16.64
CA MET A 97 -5.73 19.82 17.95
C MET A 97 -5.42 18.83 19.09
N LEU A 98 -5.76 17.54 18.94
CA LEU A 98 -5.54 16.51 19.96
C LEU A 98 -4.04 16.26 20.20
N LEU A 99 -3.25 16.20 19.13
CA LEU A 99 -1.81 15.98 19.18
C LEU A 99 -1.05 17.21 19.68
N ALA A 100 -1.54 18.42 19.43
CA ALA A 100 -0.91 19.65 19.90
C ALA A 100 -1.10 19.90 21.40
N ARG A 101 -2.21 19.44 22.02
CA ARG A 101 -2.49 19.65 23.46
C ARG A 101 -1.38 19.11 24.38
N PRO A 102 -0.93 17.83 24.25
CA PRO A 102 0.12 17.29 25.10
C PRO A 102 1.53 17.69 24.67
N ALA A 103 1.69 18.43 23.57
CA ALA A 103 3.01 18.78 23.03
C ALA A 103 3.86 19.56 24.03
N GLN A 104 3.33 20.60 24.66
CA GLN A 104 3.96 21.38 25.73
C GLN A 104 5.50 21.53 25.60
N SER A 105 5.97 21.91 24.41
CA SER A 105 7.40 22.02 24.05
C SER A 105 8.16 20.67 23.93
N ARG A 106 7.51 19.52 24.03
CA ARG A 106 8.15 18.20 23.84
C ARG A 106 8.40 17.86 22.39
N TYR A 107 7.50 18.30 21.51
CA TYR A 107 7.56 18.10 20.06
C TYR A 107 6.75 19.18 19.33
N VAL A 108 6.89 19.22 18.02
CA VAL A 108 6.13 20.07 17.11
C VAL A 108 5.20 19.20 16.28
N VAL A 109 3.95 19.63 16.08
CA VAL A 109 3.04 19.00 15.12
C VAL A 109 3.23 19.68 13.78
N SER A 110 3.65 18.92 12.79
CA SER A 110 3.79 19.33 11.38
C SER A 110 2.58 18.79 10.60
N VAL A 111 1.89 19.65 9.87
CA VAL A 111 0.67 19.30 9.14
C VAL A 111 0.93 19.43 7.65
N GLN A 112 0.80 18.33 6.92
CA GLN A 112 0.91 18.26 5.45
C GLN A 112 2.16 18.94 4.88
N ASN A 113 3.28 18.82 5.58
CA ASN A 113 4.58 19.30 5.10
C ASN A 113 5.42 18.14 4.56
N PRO A 114 6.24 18.39 3.54
CA PRO A 114 7.17 17.39 3.01
C PRO A 114 8.13 16.85 4.07
N LEU A 115 8.44 15.58 3.98
CA LEU A 115 9.38 14.89 4.86
C LEU A 115 10.38 14.07 4.04
N ILE A 116 11.63 14.51 3.97
CA ILE A 116 12.68 13.76 3.27
C ILE A 116 13.01 12.50 4.08
N ILE A 117 12.65 11.33 3.57
CA ILE A 117 12.88 10.04 4.23
C ILE A 117 13.99 9.21 3.58
N SER A 118 14.33 9.50 2.32
CA SER A 118 15.40 8.85 1.58
C SER A 118 15.86 9.72 0.42
N GLU A 119 16.91 9.32 -0.30
CA GLU A 119 17.37 10.00 -1.53
C GLU A 119 16.28 10.09 -2.61
N HIS A 120 15.36 9.12 -2.63
CA HIS A 120 14.29 8.98 -3.63
C HIS A 120 12.89 9.10 -3.03
N GLY A 121 12.75 9.65 -1.83
CA GLY A 121 11.48 9.69 -1.10
C GLY A 121 11.28 10.96 -0.30
N GLU A 122 10.23 11.71 -0.65
CA GLU A 122 9.75 12.91 0.04
C GLU A 122 8.23 12.89 0.08
N PRO A 123 7.62 12.00 0.91
CA PRO A 123 6.19 12.01 1.16
C PRO A 123 5.74 13.27 1.91
N GLN A 124 4.42 13.55 1.80
CA GLN A 124 3.74 14.57 2.60
C GLN A 124 2.72 13.89 3.52
N PRO A 125 3.14 13.41 4.72
CA PRO A 125 2.20 12.83 5.66
C PRO A 125 1.17 13.87 6.11
N ASP A 126 -0.05 13.42 6.42
CA ASP A 126 -1.10 14.33 6.90
C ASP A 126 -0.68 15.02 8.20
N LEU A 127 -0.04 14.28 9.12
CA LEU A 127 0.59 14.86 10.30
C LEU A 127 1.90 14.14 10.61
N ALA A 128 2.84 14.89 11.18
CA ALA A 128 4.06 14.33 11.76
C ALA A 128 4.34 14.99 13.12
N LEU A 129 4.75 14.20 14.09
CA LEU A 129 5.30 14.69 15.35
C LEU A 129 6.82 14.74 15.23
N LEU A 130 7.38 15.93 15.31
CA LEU A 130 8.80 16.17 15.12
C LEU A 130 9.45 16.59 16.45
N ARG A 131 10.67 16.13 16.68
CA ARG A 131 11.52 16.70 17.74
C ARG A 131 11.68 18.20 17.50
N ASN A 132 11.89 18.96 18.57
CA ASN A 132 12.21 20.37 18.44
C ASN A 132 13.57 20.52 17.72
N LEU A 133 13.57 21.23 16.60
CA LEU A 133 14.74 21.45 15.75
C LEU A 133 15.18 22.91 15.79
N PRO A 134 16.47 23.20 15.62
CA PRO A 134 16.94 24.57 15.39
C PRO A 134 16.31 25.16 14.12
N ALA A 135 16.09 26.47 14.12
CA ALA A 135 15.57 27.17 12.95
C ALA A 135 16.48 26.96 11.72
N GLY A 136 15.87 26.76 10.56
CA GLY A 136 16.56 26.56 9.28
C GLY A 136 17.06 25.15 9.03
N ARG A 137 16.83 24.20 9.94
CA ARG A 137 17.11 22.77 9.71
C ARG A 137 15.83 22.02 9.31
N LEU A 138 15.87 21.31 8.18
CA LEU A 138 14.81 20.40 7.78
C LEU A 138 14.85 19.12 8.62
N PRO A 139 13.69 18.53 8.92
CA PRO A 139 13.63 17.27 9.67
C PRO A 139 14.23 16.13 8.85
N ALA A 140 14.97 15.25 9.52
CA ALA A 140 15.43 13.97 9.00
C ALA A 140 14.60 12.85 9.66
N PRO A 141 14.65 11.61 9.13
CA PRO A 141 13.84 10.50 9.70
C PRO A 141 14.03 10.29 11.21
N GLY A 142 15.26 10.47 11.73
CA GLY A 142 15.56 10.36 13.15
C GLY A 142 14.95 11.47 14.04
N ASP A 143 14.45 12.54 13.44
CA ASP A 143 13.76 13.62 14.15
C ASP A 143 12.24 13.37 14.25
N VAL A 144 11.73 12.40 13.50
CA VAL A 144 10.31 12.05 13.45
C VAL A 144 9.99 11.07 14.57
N LEU A 145 9.08 11.44 15.44
CA LEU A 145 8.58 10.60 16.53
C LEU A 145 7.45 9.70 16.04
N LEU A 146 6.57 10.26 15.20
CA LEU A 146 5.34 9.62 14.72
C LEU A 146 4.91 10.29 13.42
N VAL A 147 4.42 9.51 12.46
CA VAL A 147 3.67 10.00 11.30
C VAL A 147 2.23 9.52 11.35
N VAL A 148 1.30 10.29 10.79
CA VAL A 148 -0.11 9.92 10.67
C VAL A 148 -0.54 10.12 9.23
N GLU A 149 -1.14 9.09 8.65
CA GLU A 149 -1.85 9.13 7.38
C GLU A 149 -3.34 8.91 7.63
N VAL A 150 -4.18 9.75 7.05
CA VAL A 150 -5.63 9.67 7.12
C VAL A 150 -6.16 9.23 5.76
N SER A 151 -6.70 8.03 5.70
CA SER A 151 -7.14 7.41 4.44
C SER A 151 -8.65 7.41 4.33
N ASP A 152 -9.16 8.03 3.27
CA ASP A 152 -10.57 7.95 2.85
C ASP A 152 -10.71 7.10 1.57
N THR A 153 -9.83 7.34 0.58
CA THR A 153 -9.82 6.63 -0.72
C THR A 153 -8.47 5.97 -1.04
N THR A 154 -7.42 6.27 -0.28
CA THR A 154 -6.02 5.88 -0.56
C THR A 154 -5.50 4.74 0.30
N LEU A 155 -6.35 4.10 1.11
CA LEU A 155 -5.97 3.12 2.14
C LEU A 155 -4.95 2.07 1.66
N THR A 156 -5.18 1.48 0.48
CA THR A 156 -4.29 0.44 -0.06
C THR A 156 -2.89 0.99 -0.36
N TYR A 157 -2.82 2.22 -0.87
CA TYR A 157 -1.56 2.88 -1.19
C TYR A 157 -0.82 3.29 0.09
N ASP A 158 -1.50 3.94 1.02
CA ASP A 158 -0.91 4.38 2.28
C ASP A 158 -0.39 3.18 3.08
N LYS A 159 -1.17 2.11 3.15
CA LYS A 159 -0.82 0.88 3.88
C LYS A 159 0.34 0.10 3.24
N ASN A 160 0.33 -0.09 1.92
CA ASN A 160 1.28 -0.99 1.27
C ASN A 160 2.54 -0.26 0.78
N VAL A 161 2.46 1.04 0.54
CA VAL A 161 3.59 1.82 0.02
C VAL A 161 4.14 2.74 1.10
N LYS A 162 3.37 3.72 1.57
CA LYS A 162 3.90 4.75 2.50
C LYS A 162 4.37 4.15 3.82
N LEU A 163 3.57 3.29 4.47
CA LEU A 163 3.98 2.65 5.73
C LEU A 163 5.27 1.85 5.57
N SER A 164 5.44 1.16 4.44
CA SER A 164 6.68 0.42 4.15
C SER A 164 7.89 1.36 4.09
N ARG A 165 7.75 2.53 3.46
CA ARG A 165 8.84 3.51 3.34
C ARG A 165 9.16 4.20 4.67
N TYR A 166 8.15 4.48 5.49
CA TYR A 166 8.37 4.97 6.85
C TYR A 166 9.10 3.97 7.73
N ALA A 167 8.77 2.68 7.62
CA ALA A 167 9.47 1.63 8.34
C ALA A 167 10.93 1.47 7.87
N GLU A 168 11.20 1.52 6.57
CA GLU A 168 12.56 1.49 5.99
C GLU A 168 13.40 2.68 6.45
N ALA A 169 12.79 3.87 6.53
CA ALA A 169 13.44 5.07 7.04
C ALA A 169 13.69 5.05 8.55
N GLY A 170 13.19 4.03 9.26
CA GLY A 170 13.37 3.87 10.71
C GLY A 170 12.49 4.78 11.56
N ILE A 171 11.40 5.33 11.01
CA ILE A 171 10.43 6.12 11.77
C ILE A 171 9.78 5.21 12.82
N ALA A 172 9.89 5.60 14.10
CA ALA A 172 9.60 4.73 15.23
C ALA A 172 8.14 4.24 15.27
N GLU A 173 7.21 5.10 14.84
CA GLU A 173 5.77 4.84 14.87
C GLU A 173 5.07 5.51 13.68
N ALA A 174 4.08 4.81 13.12
CA ALA A 174 3.20 5.33 12.09
C ALA A 174 1.76 4.95 12.40
N TRP A 175 0.84 5.88 12.24
CA TRP A 175 -0.58 5.66 12.37
C TRP A 175 -1.25 5.71 11.01
N LEU A 176 -2.16 4.78 10.79
CA LEU A 176 -3.04 4.78 9.62
C LEU A 176 -4.48 4.87 10.13
N VAL A 177 -5.15 5.96 9.77
CA VAL A 177 -6.55 6.19 10.12
C VAL A 177 -7.39 5.83 8.91
N ASP A 178 -8.14 4.74 9.00
CA ASP A 178 -9.09 4.34 7.95
C ASP A 178 -10.46 4.92 8.27
N LEU A 179 -10.86 5.93 7.52
CA LEU A 179 -12.14 6.61 7.70
C LEU A 179 -13.34 5.75 7.29
N ASN A 180 -13.15 4.74 6.45
CA ASN A 180 -14.25 3.88 6.00
C ASN A 180 -14.58 2.81 7.03
N SER A 181 -13.57 2.22 7.66
CA SER A 181 -13.76 1.27 8.75
C SER A 181 -13.78 1.94 10.13
N GLU A 182 -13.56 3.25 10.19
CA GLU A 182 -13.51 4.05 11.42
C GLU A 182 -12.51 3.49 12.44
N THR A 183 -11.30 3.16 11.97
CA THR A 183 -10.27 2.54 12.80
C THR A 183 -8.93 3.27 12.70
N PHE A 184 -8.15 3.16 13.78
CA PHE A 184 -6.75 3.52 13.86
C PHE A 184 -5.91 2.25 13.85
N GLU A 185 -4.91 2.16 12.98
CA GLU A 185 -3.84 1.17 13.08
C GLU A 185 -2.58 1.88 13.56
N VAL A 186 -2.11 1.54 14.75
CA VAL A 186 -0.86 2.03 15.35
C VAL A 186 0.24 1.02 15.04
N HIS A 187 1.17 1.41 14.18
CA HIS A 187 2.29 0.59 13.73
C HIS A 187 3.57 1.02 14.44
N SER A 188 4.33 0.06 15.03
CA SER A 188 5.55 0.36 15.76
C SER A 188 6.63 -0.71 15.62
N GLY A 189 7.86 -0.36 15.99
CA GLY A 189 9.00 -1.24 15.86
C GLY A 189 9.40 -1.44 14.39
N PRO A 190 9.95 -0.41 13.75
CA PRO A 190 10.32 -0.46 12.33
C PRO A 190 11.34 -1.55 12.04
N GLY A 191 11.24 -2.13 10.85
CA GLY A 191 12.14 -3.10 10.26
C GLY A 191 12.27 -2.88 8.76
N PRO A 192 12.94 -3.78 8.02
CA PRO A 192 13.08 -3.65 6.57
C PRO A 192 11.71 -3.69 5.87
N GLY A 193 11.17 -2.52 5.53
CA GLY A 193 9.91 -2.36 4.82
C GLY A 193 8.63 -2.75 5.58
N VAL A 194 8.70 -2.98 6.90
CA VAL A 194 7.53 -3.38 7.68
C VAL A 194 7.67 -2.99 9.15
N TYR A 195 6.56 -2.62 9.77
CA TYR A 195 6.47 -2.50 11.23
C TYR A 195 6.19 -3.86 11.86
N ARG A 196 6.86 -4.16 12.98
CA ARG A 196 6.78 -5.47 13.65
C ARG A 196 5.54 -5.64 14.52
N ARG A 197 4.88 -4.55 14.89
CA ARG A 197 3.69 -4.54 15.75
C ARG A 197 2.65 -3.61 15.15
N THR A 198 1.40 -4.06 15.20
CA THR A 198 0.23 -3.26 14.82
C THR A 198 -0.83 -3.47 15.89
N THR A 199 -1.30 -2.39 16.47
CA THR A 199 -2.46 -2.38 17.36
C THR A 199 -3.58 -1.62 16.67
N ARG A 200 -4.81 -2.15 16.72
CA ARG A 200 -5.98 -1.52 16.12
C ARG A 200 -6.92 -1.02 17.20
N PHE A 201 -7.47 0.16 16.97
CA PHE A 201 -8.46 0.82 17.81
C PHE A 201 -9.63 1.25 16.94
N GLY A 202 -10.85 1.12 17.44
CA GLY A 202 -12.08 1.58 16.78
C GLY A 202 -12.83 2.59 17.63
N ARG A 203 -14.06 2.92 17.22
CA ARG A 203 -14.95 3.75 18.04
C ARG A 203 -15.13 3.12 19.43
N GLY A 204 -15.15 4.00 20.45
CA GLY A 204 -15.23 3.60 21.87
C GLY A 204 -13.89 3.17 22.48
N ASP A 205 -12.84 3.01 21.68
CA ASP A 205 -11.52 2.68 22.20
C ASP A 205 -10.70 3.94 22.50
N ARG A 206 -9.72 3.78 23.38
CA ARG A 206 -8.71 4.79 23.65
C ARG A 206 -7.47 4.51 22.81
N VAL A 207 -7.17 5.40 21.87
CA VAL A 207 -5.94 5.33 21.04
C VAL A 207 -4.77 5.76 21.90
N GLU A 208 -3.70 4.94 21.90
CA GLU A 208 -2.49 5.20 22.65
C GLU A 208 -1.26 5.06 21.74
N SER A 209 -0.33 6.02 21.86
CA SER A 209 0.96 5.93 21.18
C SER A 209 1.82 4.84 21.81
N ALA A 210 2.48 4.06 20.96
CA ALA A 210 3.42 3.03 21.39
C ALA A 210 4.78 3.60 21.81
N THR A 211 5.13 4.81 21.33
CA THR A 211 6.48 5.38 21.49
C THR A 211 6.50 6.79 22.10
N VAL A 212 5.41 7.54 22.00
CA VAL A 212 5.31 8.90 22.56
C VAL A 212 4.58 8.84 23.90
N PRO A 213 5.29 9.05 25.04
CA PRO A 213 4.66 8.94 26.36
C PRO A 213 3.49 9.91 26.56
N ASP A 214 2.45 9.45 27.25
CA ASP A 214 1.25 10.21 27.61
C ASP A 214 0.44 10.75 26.41
N LEU A 215 0.73 10.28 25.20
CA LEU A 215 -0.05 10.59 24.02
C LEU A 215 -1.17 9.57 23.88
N ALA A 216 -2.37 9.97 24.28
CA ALA A 216 -3.57 9.15 24.16
C ALA A 216 -4.81 10.04 24.10
N PHE A 217 -5.85 9.57 23.37
CA PHE A 217 -7.16 10.23 23.25
C PHE A 217 -8.23 9.19 22.90
N ASP A 218 -9.49 9.55 23.01
CA ASP A 218 -10.59 8.66 22.65
C ASP A 218 -10.78 8.69 21.11
N ALA A 219 -10.90 7.54 20.47
CA ALA A 219 -11.00 7.43 19.02
C ALA A 219 -12.18 8.26 18.45
N ASP A 220 -13.27 8.33 19.21
CA ASP A 220 -14.45 9.11 18.84
C ASP A 220 -14.18 10.62 18.74
N ASP A 221 -13.20 11.14 19.48
CA ASP A 221 -12.81 12.54 19.40
C ASP A 221 -12.11 12.89 18.07
N ALA A 222 -11.54 11.91 17.38
CA ALA A 222 -10.75 12.09 16.16
C ALA A 222 -11.45 11.57 14.89
N LEU A 223 -12.44 10.71 15.01
CA LEU A 223 -13.22 10.22 13.88
C LEU A 223 -14.36 11.18 13.54
N PRO A 224 -14.62 11.42 12.23
CA PRO A 224 -15.74 12.25 11.83
C PRO A 224 -17.05 11.79 12.46
N PRO A 225 -17.98 12.72 12.80
CA PRO A 225 -19.28 12.31 13.29
C PRO A 225 -19.98 11.41 12.27
N THR A 226 -20.67 10.39 12.75
CA THR A 226 -21.53 9.57 11.90
C THR A 226 -22.63 10.46 11.33
N GLU A 227 -22.88 10.40 10.02
CA GLU A 227 -24.00 11.12 9.43
C GLU A 227 -25.30 10.64 10.12
N PRO A 228 -26.20 11.57 10.53
CA PRO A 228 -27.47 11.15 11.05
C PRO A 228 -28.18 10.34 9.97
N GLU A 229 -28.66 9.15 10.34
CA GLU A 229 -29.51 8.35 9.47
C GLU A 229 -30.69 9.21 9.03
N GLY A 230 -30.72 9.56 7.72
CA GLY A 230 -31.71 10.42 7.10
C GLY A 230 -33.07 9.74 6.88
#